data_88ff09ebb7de69b47b43f01f932582ae
#
_entry.id   88ff09ebb7de69b47b43f01f932582ae
#
_cell.length_a   1.000
_cell.length_b   1.000
_cell.length_c   1.000
_cell.angle_alpha   90.00
_cell.angle_beta   90.00
_cell.angle_gamma   90.00
#
_symmetry.space_group_name_H-M   'P 1'
#
loop_
_entity.id
_entity.type
_entity.pdbx_description
1 polymer ?
#
loop_
_entity_poly.entity_id
_entity_poly.type
_entity_poly.pdbx_seq_one_letter_code
_entity_poly.pdbx_strand_id
1 'polypeptide(L)'
;SGVKIASGEYIGWCHADLQTEPMDVYNAYLANSEQLKNEKVIIKGLRTNRNMFDGIFTLGMSVFVSIVFQRIINDINAQPKLFSKNFIKFLNHHPHDFSLDLYLLIIAKLKNYKIINHRVILKKRLYGEAKGGGNIKGKLKLIIRTFIYIFQLRKKMWKL
;
A
#
# COMPACT_ATOMS: atom_id res chain seq x y z
N SER A 1 -5.99 -13.98 9.81
CA SER A 1 -4.94 -13.39 8.97
C SER A 1 -3.67 -13.18 9.80
N GLY A 2 -2.49 -13.18 9.16
CA GLY A 2 -1.19 -13.00 9.83
C GLY A 2 -1.13 -11.76 10.74
N VAL A 3 -1.76 -10.67 10.33
CA VAL A 3 -1.83 -9.44 11.13
C VAL A 3 -2.47 -9.64 12.51
N LYS A 4 -3.47 -10.53 12.62
CA LYS A 4 -4.17 -10.77 13.90
C LYS A 4 -3.33 -11.59 14.89
N ILE A 5 -2.45 -12.45 14.39
CA ILE A 5 -1.60 -13.33 15.22
C ILE A 5 -0.21 -12.75 15.49
N ALA A 6 0.15 -11.66 14.79
CA ALA A 6 1.41 -11.00 15.01
C ALA A 6 1.49 -10.42 16.43
N SER A 7 2.56 -10.74 17.16
CA SER A 7 2.77 -10.33 18.57
C SER A 7 3.62 -9.07 18.71
N GLY A 8 4.39 -8.71 17.67
CA GLY A 8 5.30 -7.56 17.70
C GLY A 8 4.60 -6.22 17.93
N GLU A 9 5.32 -5.24 18.43
CA GLU A 9 4.89 -3.86 18.63
C GLU A 9 4.63 -3.15 17.29
N TYR A 10 5.44 -3.47 16.29
CA TYR A 10 5.29 -2.99 14.92
C TYR A 10 4.87 -4.14 14.00
N ILE A 11 3.95 -3.84 13.10
CA ILE A 11 3.46 -4.77 12.09
C ILE A 11 3.95 -4.32 10.74
N GLY A 12 4.58 -5.25 10.02
CA GLY A 12 5.02 -5.02 8.65
C GLY A 12 4.55 -6.13 7.74
N TRP A 13 4.33 -5.81 6.46
CA TRP A 13 4.14 -6.80 5.42
C TRP A 13 4.79 -6.40 4.11
N CYS A 14 5.10 -7.39 3.30
CA CYS A 14 5.48 -7.26 1.89
C CYS A 14 4.70 -8.28 1.05
N HIS A 15 4.79 -8.14 -0.27
CA HIS A 15 4.22 -9.13 -1.18
C HIS A 15 5.08 -10.39 -1.21
N ALA A 16 4.44 -11.56 -1.36
CA ALA A 16 5.12 -12.85 -1.41
C ALA A 16 5.67 -13.20 -2.81
N ASP A 17 5.77 -12.23 -3.73
CA ASP A 17 6.21 -12.42 -5.10
C ASP A 17 7.72 -12.15 -5.31
N LEU A 18 8.44 -11.93 -4.21
CA LEU A 18 9.89 -11.67 -4.17
C LEU A 18 10.36 -10.46 -5.00
N GLN A 19 9.44 -9.58 -5.41
CA GLN A 19 9.82 -8.31 -6.05
C GLN A 19 10.36 -7.29 -5.04
N THR A 20 9.97 -7.42 -3.77
CA THR A 20 10.57 -6.79 -2.59
C THR A 20 10.95 -7.88 -1.61
N GLU A 21 12.09 -7.75 -0.96
CA GLU A 21 12.58 -8.76 -0.02
C GLU A 21 11.95 -8.58 1.37
N PRO A 22 11.79 -9.66 2.16
CA PRO A 22 11.42 -9.53 3.56
C PRO A 22 12.39 -8.64 4.35
N MET A 23 13.67 -8.62 3.95
CA MET A 23 14.70 -7.74 4.52
C MET A 23 14.38 -6.25 4.32
N ASP A 24 13.64 -5.89 3.27
CA ASP A 24 13.20 -4.49 3.05
C ASP A 24 12.28 -4.00 4.17
N VAL A 25 11.50 -4.89 4.80
CA VAL A 25 10.69 -4.56 5.98
C VAL A 25 11.59 -4.20 7.16
N TYR A 26 12.62 -5.01 7.39
CA TYR A 26 13.57 -4.79 8.49
C TYR A 26 14.42 -3.54 8.27
N ASN A 27 14.90 -3.33 7.05
CA ASN A 27 15.64 -2.12 6.67
C ASN A 27 14.77 -0.85 6.81
N ALA A 28 13.50 -0.95 6.44
CA ALA A 28 12.55 0.15 6.62
C ALA A 28 12.32 0.46 8.12
N TYR A 29 12.29 -0.57 8.98
CA TYR A 29 12.22 -0.40 10.42
C TYR A 29 13.46 0.30 10.97
N LEU A 30 14.66 -0.21 10.65
CA LEU A 30 15.92 0.37 11.16
C LEU A 30 16.08 1.83 10.73
N ALA A 31 15.85 2.12 9.44
CA ALA A 31 16.03 3.46 8.90
C ALA A 31 15.01 4.49 9.43
N ASN A 32 13.90 4.06 10.01
CA ASN A 32 12.83 4.93 10.47
C ASN A 32 12.42 4.66 11.93
N SER A 33 13.29 4.04 12.72
CA SER A 33 13.00 3.64 14.10
C SER A 33 12.61 4.83 14.98
N GLU A 34 13.29 5.96 14.84
CA GLU A 34 12.96 7.18 15.58
C GLU A 34 11.58 7.74 15.21
N GLN A 35 11.25 7.74 13.92
CA GLN A 35 9.95 8.19 13.44
C GLN A 35 8.81 7.29 13.91
N LEU A 36 9.08 5.97 13.99
CA LEU A 36 8.12 4.96 14.44
C LEU A 36 7.78 5.07 15.93
N LYS A 37 8.62 5.67 16.75
CA LYS A 37 8.29 5.99 18.16
C LYS A 37 7.03 6.87 18.24
N ASN A 38 6.75 7.65 17.21
CA ASN A 38 5.45 8.29 17.07
C ASN A 38 4.43 7.28 16.51
N GLU A 39 3.49 6.86 17.34
CA GLU A 39 2.46 5.88 16.98
C GLU A 39 1.60 6.28 15.76
N LYS A 40 1.56 7.58 15.39
CA LYS A 40 0.83 8.08 14.23
C LYS A 40 1.70 8.18 12.97
N VAL A 41 2.60 7.25 12.79
CA VAL A 41 3.46 7.12 11.60
C VAL A 41 3.23 5.79 10.90
N ILE A 42 3.20 5.84 9.59
CA ILE A 42 3.24 4.66 8.70
C ILE A 42 4.43 4.81 7.77
N ILE A 43 5.29 3.81 7.72
CA ILE A 43 6.34 3.73 6.72
C ILE A 43 5.81 2.95 5.52
N LYS A 44 6.03 3.49 4.33
CA LYS A 44 5.57 2.91 3.07
C LYS A 44 6.71 2.87 2.07
N GLY A 45 6.85 1.76 1.36
CA GLY A 45 7.78 1.67 0.25
C GLY A 45 7.52 2.74 -0.81
N LEU A 46 8.58 3.19 -1.46
CA LEU A 46 8.57 4.03 -2.66
C LEU A 46 9.51 3.39 -3.69
N ARG A 47 8.96 2.92 -4.79
CA ARG A 47 9.71 2.22 -5.84
C ARG A 47 10.50 3.19 -6.69
N THR A 48 11.83 3.02 -6.77
CA THR A 48 12.74 3.97 -7.41
C THR A 48 13.17 3.58 -8.83
N ASN A 49 13.12 2.29 -9.19
CA ASN A 49 13.61 1.76 -10.48
C ASN A 49 12.50 1.24 -11.37
N ARG A 50 11.44 2.03 -11.55
CA ARG A 50 10.29 1.62 -12.38
C ARG A 50 10.52 1.88 -13.85
N ASN A 51 9.98 0.98 -14.67
CA ASN A 51 9.80 1.24 -16.10
C ASN A 51 8.88 2.47 -16.27
N MET A 52 9.18 3.30 -17.27
CA MET A 52 8.47 4.57 -17.52
C MET A 52 6.95 4.36 -17.71
N PHE A 53 6.53 3.36 -18.46
CA PHE A 53 5.10 3.05 -18.66
C PHE A 53 4.38 2.66 -17.37
N ASP A 54 5.01 1.82 -16.53
CA ASP A 54 4.45 1.45 -15.23
C ASP A 54 4.45 2.63 -14.27
N GLY A 55 5.40 3.54 -14.41
CA GLY A 55 5.46 4.79 -13.67
C GLY A 55 4.29 5.71 -13.99
N ILE A 56 4.01 5.96 -15.26
CA ILE A 56 2.89 6.80 -15.73
C ILE A 56 1.55 6.22 -15.26
N PHE A 57 1.37 4.91 -15.39
CA PHE A 57 0.14 4.24 -14.93
C PHE A 57 -0.08 4.41 -13.43
N THR A 58 0.96 4.21 -12.63
CA THR A 58 0.88 4.38 -11.17
C THR A 58 0.64 5.83 -10.79
N LEU A 59 1.26 6.77 -11.51
CA LEU A 59 1.02 8.19 -11.29
C LEU A 59 -0.43 8.55 -11.56
N GLY A 60 -1.00 8.12 -12.70
CA GLY A 60 -2.40 8.34 -13.04
C GLY A 60 -3.36 7.79 -11.96
N MET A 61 -3.11 6.57 -11.48
CA MET A 61 -3.90 5.99 -10.38
C MET A 61 -3.75 6.78 -9.08
N SER A 62 -2.54 7.22 -8.75
CA SER A 62 -2.27 8.01 -7.55
C SER A 62 -2.97 9.37 -7.60
N VAL A 63 -2.94 10.03 -8.75
CA VAL A 63 -3.64 11.31 -8.98
C VAL A 63 -5.14 11.12 -8.84
N PHE A 64 -5.70 10.10 -9.51
CA PHE A 64 -7.13 9.82 -9.43
C PHE A 64 -7.60 9.58 -7.99
N VAL A 65 -6.91 8.70 -7.26
CA VAL A 65 -7.22 8.42 -5.84
C VAL A 65 -7.09 9.69 -4.99
N SER A 66 -6.05 10.49 -5.24
CA SER A 66 -5.83 11.73 -4.49
C SER A 66 -6.95 12.74 -4.70
N ILE A 67 -7.50 12.83 -5.91
CA ILE A 67 -8.66 13.68 -6.23
C ILE A 67 -9.91 13.15 -5.52
N VAL A 68 -10.21 11.84 -5.67
CA VAL A 68 -11.41 11.23 -5.08
C VAL A 68 -11.46 11.36 -3.57
N PHE A 69 -10.33 11.18 -2.89
CA PHE A 69 -10.27 11.26 -1.43
C PHE A 69 -9.79 12.61 -0.89
N GLN A 70 -9.46 13.56 -1.76
CA GLN A 70 -8.92 14.87 -1.39
C GLN A 70 -7.71 14.75 -0.45
N ARG A 71 -6.85 13.77 -0.71
CA ARG A 71 -5.65 13.46 0.06
C ARG A 71 -4.53 12.99 -0.86
N ILE A 72 -3.35 13.54 -0.71
CA ILE A 72 -2.19 13.12 -1.51
C ILE A 72 -1.80 11.69 -1.12
N ILE A 73 -1.93 10.77 -2.08
CA ILE A 73 -1.56 9.37 -1.97
C ILE A 73 -0.75 9.00 -3.21
N ASN A 74 0.46 8.52 -3.02
CA ASN A 74 1.35 8.11 -4.10
C ASN A 74 1.73 6.63 -3.99
N ASP A 75 2.16 6.03 -5.10
CA ASP A 75 2.68 4.66 -5.20
C ASP A 75 1.99 3.65 -4.24
N ILE A 76 0.68 3.49 -4.41
CA ILE A 76 -0.24 2.81 -3.49
C ILE A 76 0.24 1.42 -3.12
N ASN A 77 0.65 0.63 -4.13
CA ASN A 77 1.02 -0.78 -3.97
C ASN A 77 2.53 -0.99 -3.70
N ALA A 78 3.27 0.08 -3.39
CA ALA A 78 4.68 -0.08 -3.04
C ALA A 78 4.84 -0.73 -1.65
N GLN A 79 5.71 -1.70 -1.56
CA GLN A 79 6.05 -2.41 -0.34
C GLN A 79 7.44 -1.98 0.16
N PRO A 80 7.74 -2.14 1.46
CA PRO A 80 6.90 -2.66 2.54
C PRO A 80 5.86 -1.64 3.05
N LYS A 81 4.91 -2.12 3.87
CA LYS A 81 4.11 -1.29 4.77
C LYS A 81 4.49 -1.64 6.21
N LEU A 82 4.76 -0.63 7.03
CA LEU A 82 5.16 -0.82 8.42
C LEU A 82 4.50 0.24 9.31
N PHE A 83 3.92 -0.17 10.43
CA PHE A 83 3.18 0.71 11.34
C PHE A 83 3.08 0.10 12.74
N SER A 84 2.75 0.91 13.75
CA SER A 84 2.47 0.44 15.11
C SER A 84 1.25 -0.51 15.12
N LYS A 85 1.32 -1.56 15.92
CA LYS A 85 0.21 -2.51 16.15
C LYS A 85 -1.10 -1.81 16.52
N ASN A 86 -1.04 -0.67 17.18
CA ASN A 86 -2.20 0.14 17.56
C ASN A 86 -3.03 0.63 16.36
N PHE A 87 -2.44 0.67 15.14
CA PHE A 87 -3.17 1.04 13.95
C PHE A 87 -4.17 -0.02 13.49
N ILE A 88 -3.99 -1.29 13.87
CA ILE A 88 -4.85 -2.41 13.46
C ILE A 88 -6.32 -2.17 13.85
N LYS A 89 -6.57 -1.51 14.96
CA LYS A 89 -7.95 -1.18 15.43
C LYS A 89 -8.78 -0.37 14.42
N PHE A 90 -8.12 0.30 13.48
CA PHE A 90 -8.78 1.07 12.42
C PHE A 90 -9.02 0.25 11.14
N LEU A 91 -8.49 -0.98 11.07
CA LEU A 91 -8.57 -1.83 9.86
C LEU A 91 -9.73 -2.84 9.92
N ASN A 92 -10.81 -2.55 10.64
CA ASN A 92 -11.91 -3.50 10.90
C ASN A 92 -12.68 -3.94 9.65
N HIS A 93 -12.72 -3.12 8.61
CA HIS A 93 -13.49 -3.37 7.39
C HIS A 93 -12.59 -3.49 6.15
N HIS A 94 -11.41 -4.09 6.34
CA HIS A 94 -10.43 -4.22 5.27
C HIS A 94 -10.92 -5.16 4.14
N PRO A 95 -10.59 -4.86 2.88
CA PRO A 95 -10.79 -5.78 1.77
C PRO A 95 -9.83 -6.96 1.86
N HIS A 96 -10.19 -8.06 1.17
CA HIS A 96 -9.38 -9.28 1.11
C HIS A 96 -8.63 -9.41 -0.22
N ASP A 97 -8.39 -8.31 -0.92
CA ASP A 97 -7.75 -8.27 -2.23
C ASP A 97 -6.70 -7.15 -2.33
N PHE A 98 -6.28 -6.84 -3.57
CA PHE A 98 -5.29 -5.79 -3.88
C PHE A 98 -5.64 -4.40 -3.34
N SER A 99 -6.88 -4.17 -2.95
CA SER A 99 -7.32 -2.89 -2.43
C SER A 99 -6.91 -2.68 -0.96
N LEU A 100 -6.33 -3.68 -0.30
CA LEU A 100 -5.87 -3.59 1.08
C LEU A 100 -4.85 -2.46 1.28
N ASP A 101 -3.88 -2.34 0.37
CA ASP A 101 -2.86 -1.28 0.44
C ASP A 101 -3.48 0.10 0.30
N LEU A 102 -4.42 0.26 -0.63
CA LEU A 102 -5.17 1.51 -0.79
C LEU A 102 -5.99 1.83 0.46
N TYR A 103 -6.74 0.84 0.97
CA TYR A 103 -7.55 0.99 2.18
C TYR A 103 -6.71 1.47 3.36
N LEU A 104 -5.57 0.82 3.61
CA LEU A 104 -4.64 1.20 4.68
C LEU A 104 -4.21 2.67 4.56
N LEU A 105 -3.77 3.09 3.38
CA LEU A 105 -3.29 4.46 3.17
C LEU A 105 -4.40 5.50 3.35
N ILE A 106 -5.62 5.21 2.91
CA ILE A 106 -6.77 6.10 3.08
C ILE A 106 -7.12 6.22 4.56
N ILE A 107 -7.26 5.09 5.28
CA ILE A 107 -7.54 5.11 6.71
C ILE A 107 -6.44 5.86 7.48
N ALA A 108 -5.17 5.66 7.11
CA ALA A 108 -4.06 6.39 7.70
C ALA A 108 -4.24 7.91 7.56
N LYS A 109 -4.55 8.39 6.35
CA LYS A 109 -4.77 9.82 6.09
C LYS A 109 -5.97 10.38 6.84
N LEU A 110 -7.07 9.62 6.95
CA LEU A 110 -8.26 10.05 7.70
C LEU A 110 -8.02 10.12 9.21
N LYS A 111 -7.19 9.24 9.73
CA LYS A 111 -6.81 9.23 11.15
C LYS A 111 -5.61 10.13 11.45
N ASN A 112 -5.22 10.99 10.48
CA ASN A 112 -4.11 11.94 10.57
C ASN A 112 -2.76 11.29 10.88
N TYR A 113 -2.53 10.08 10.31
CA TYR A 113 -1.23 9.45 10.33
C TYR A 113 -0.30 10.09 9.29
N LYS A 114 0.94 10.33 9.67
CA LYS A 114 2.01 10.74 8.76
C LYS A 114 2.48 9.52 7.97
N ILE A 115 2.47 9.61 6.63
CA ILE A 115 3.03 8.56 5.76
C ILE A 115 4.42 8.99 5.35
N ILE A 116 5.42 8.18 5.68
CA ILE A 116 6.83 8.37 5.33
C ILE A 116 7.20 7.36 4.25
N ASN A 117 7.81 7.84 3.18
CA ASN A 117 8.27 6.98 2.09
C ASN A 117 9.68 6.46 2.40
N HIS A 118 9.86 5.14 2.31
CA HIS A 118 11.13 4.45 2.36
C HIS A 118 11.48 3.94 0.96
N ARG A 119 12.62 4.36 0.40
CA ARG A 119 13.03 3.99 -0.95
C ARG A 119 13.36 2.50 -1.03
N VAL A 120 12.79 1.81 -2.01
CA VAL A 120 13.03 0.39 -2.27
C VAL A 120 13.29 0.15 -3.75
N ILE A 121 14.09 -0.86 -4.04
CA ILE A 121 14.37 -1.31 -5.40
C ILE A 121 13.42 -2.46 -5.73
N LEU A 122 12.55 -2.23 -6.72
CA LEU A 122 11.66 -3.27 -7.22
C LEU A 122 12.47 -4.24 -8.10
N LYS A 123 12.61 -5.49 -7.65
CA LYS A 123 13.27 -6.54 -8.42
C LYS A 123 12.36 -7.09 -9.52
N LYS A 124 12.96 -7.65 -10.56
CA LYS A 124 12.20 -8.43 -11.53
C LYS A 124 11.58 -9.64 -10.84
N ARG A 125 10.35 -9.96 -11.20
CA ARG A 125 9.69 -11.15 -10.70
C ARG A 125 10.48 -12.39 -11.12
N LEU A 126 10.80 -13.26 -10.17
CA LEU A 126 11.57 -14.48 -10.44
C LEU A 126 10.67 -15.63 -10.91
N TYR A 127 9.41 -15.69 -10.42
CA TYR A 127 8.48 -16.79 -10.68
C TYR A 127 7.08 -16.24 -10.99
N GLY A 128 6.40 -16.93 -11.90
CA GLY A 128 5.00 -16.69 -12.25
C GLY A 128 4.75 -15.37 -12.97
N GLU A 129 3.52 -15.20 -13.43
CA GLU A 129 3.05 -13.98 -14.08
C GLU A 129 2.24 -13.12 -13.11
N ALA A 130 2.22 -11.80 -13.36
CA ALA A 130 1.38 -10.90 -12.60
C ALA A 130 -0.10 -11.24 -12.82
N LYS A 131 -0.83 -11.62 -11.78
CA LYS A 131 -2.29 -11.85 -11.88
C LYS A 131 -2.98 -10.58 -12.39
N GLY A 132 -3.46 -10.61 -13.64
CA GLY A 132 -4.07 -9.48 -14.32
C GLY A 132 -3.11 -8.53 -15.05
N GLY A 133 -1.79 -8.83 -15.08
CA GLY A 133 -0.78 -7.97 -15.74
C GLY A 133 -0.27 -8.48 -17.09
N GLY A 134 -0.51 -9.75 -17.44
CA GLY A 134 0.11 -10.39 -18.61
C GLY A 134 -0.44 -9.91 -19.97
N ASN A 135 -1.69 -9.44 -20.02
CA ASN A 135 -2.29 -8.93 -21.25
C ASN A 135 -3.11 -7.65 -21.00
N ILE A 136 -3.41 -6.92 -22.08
CA ILE A 136 -4.16 -5.65 -22.02
C ILE A 136 -5.55 -5.84 -21.38
N LYS A 137 -6.25 -6.94 -21.68
CA LYS A 137 -7.57 -7.25 -21.09
C LYS A 137 -7.49 -7.46 -19.58
N GLY A 138 -6.46 -8.15 -19.10
CA GLY A 138 -6.23 -8.34 -17.67
C GLY A 138 -5.90 -7.04 -16.93
N LYS A 139 -5.06 -6.19 -17.52
CA LYS A 139 -4.77 -4.85 -17.00
C LYS A 139 -6.03 -4.00 -16.91
N LEU A 140 -6.85 -3.97 -17.98
CA LEU A 140 -8.12 -3.22 -18.01
C LEU A 140 -9.10 -3.73 -16.93
N LYS A 141 -9.25 -5.04 -16.79
CA LYS A 141 -10.11 -5.63 -15.74
C LYS A 141 -9.65 -5.24 -14.33
N LEU A 142 -8.34 -5.23 -14.09
CA LEU A 142 -7.78 -4.80 -12.80
C LEU A 142 -8.06 -3.32 -12.54
N ILE A 143 -7.90 -2.48 -13.56
CA ILE A 143 -8.20 -1.05 -13.49
C ILE A 143 -9.67 -0.83 -13.11
N ILE A 144 -10.59 -1.40 -13.86
CA ILE A 144 -12.04 -1.25 -13.64
C ILE A 144 -12.39 -1.70 -12.21
N ARG A 145 -11.89 -2.85 -11.77
CA ARG A 145 -12.13 -3.33 -10.40
C ARG A 145 -11.61 -2.36 -9.34
N THR A 146 -10.42 -1.79 -9.56
CA THR A 146 -9.86 -0.80 -8.64
C THR A 146 -10.69 0.47 -8.60
N PHE A 147 -11.16 0.96 -9.75
CA PHE A 147 -12.07 2.12 -9.80
C PHE A 147 -13.38 1.86 -9.05
N ILE A 148 -14.03 0.72 -9.30
CA ILE A 148 -15.27 0.32 -8.59
C ILE A 148 -15.02 0.32 -7.08
N TYR A 149 -13.93 -0.29 -6.63
CA TYR A 149 -13.57 -0.32 -5.21
C TYR A 149 -13.36 1.09 -4.64
N ILE A 150 -12.66 1.97 -5.34
CA ILE A 150 -12.42 3.36 -4.92
C ILE A 150 -13.75 4.08 -4.66
N PHE A 151 -14.71 3.97 -5.58
CA PHE A 151 -16.02 4.58 -5.41
C PHE A 151 -16.83 3.95 -4.27
N GLN A 152 -16.82 2.62 -4.15
CA GLN A 152 -17.46 1.92 -3.04
C GLN A 152 -16.87 2.35 -1.69
N LEU A 153 -15.55 2.43 -1.60
CA LEU A 153 -14.86 2.88 -0.40
C LEU A 153 -15.21 4.34 -0.08
N ARG A 154 -15.21 5.23 -1.08
CA ARG A 154 -15.59 6.62 -0.89
C ARG A 154 -17.02 6.76 -0.37
N LYS A 155 -17.98 6.02 -0.95
CA LYS A 155 -19.38 6.01 -0.50
C LYS A 155 -19.54 5.50 0.94
N LYS A 156 -18.77 4.44 1.29
CA LYS A 156 -18.79 3.88 2.65
C LYS A 156 -18.22 4.87 3.67
N MET A 157 -17.19 5.60 3.30
CA MET A 157 -16.54 6.58 4.18
C MET A 157 -17.31 7.89 4.34
N TRP A 158 -18.20 8.20 3.41
CA TRP A 158 -19.09 9.38 3.52
C TRP A 158 -20.22 9.17 4.55
N LYS A 159 -20.41 7.92 4.98
CA LYS A 159 -21.42 7.54 5.98
C LYS A 159 -20.82 7.38 7.41
N LEU A 160 -19.50 7.61 7.55
CA LEU A 160 -18.77 7.62 8.82
C LEU A 160 -18.42 9.04 9.24
#